data_db9fcf8ab4a96cf6e1b3c85365e53b7a
#
_entry.id   db9fcf8ab4a96cf6e1b3c85365e53b7a
#
_cell.length_a   1.000
_cell.length_b   1.000
_cell.length_c   1.000
_cell.angle_alpha   90.00
_cell.angle_beta   90.00
_cell.angle_gamma   90.00
#
_symmetry.space_group_name_H-M   'P 1'
#
loop_
_entity.id
_entity.type
_entity.pdbx_description
1 polymer ?
#
loop_
_entity_poly.entity_id
_entity_poly.type
_entity_poly.pdbx_seq_one_letter_code
_entity_poly.pdbx_strand_id
1 'polypeptide(L)'
;MSQRESPRLEWRDTAGSTNADLIALATSEALPNFTVLATDNQTQGRGRLDRVWVTPPGRALAISVLLRPQLSASQSMEALGWIPLLAGLAVAEALDELFRGDGYASVKWPNDVLIGGLKVSGVLSELLPDSSN
;
A
#
# COMPACT_ATOMS: atom_id res chain seq x y z
N MET A 1 -1.88 14.38 -26.80
CA MET A 1 -2.75 13.44 -26.04
C MET A 1 -1.86 12.59 -25.16
N SER A 2 -1.86 12.80 -23.86
CA SER A 2 -1.17 11.92 -22.93
C SER A 2 -1.91 10.58 -22.93
N GLN A 3 -1.27 9.52 -23.44
CA GLN A 3 -1.77 8.15 -23.24
C GLN A 3 -1.68 7.90 -21.74
N ARG A 4 -2.83 7.77 -21.08
CA ARG A 4 -2.87 7.25 -19.72
C ARG A 4 -2.44 5.79 -19.82
N GLU A 5 -1.21 5.50 -19.42
CA GLU A 5 -0.78 4.11 -19.27
C GLU A 5 -1.73 3.41 -18.29
N SER A 6 -2.23 2.25 -18.69
CA SER A 6 -3.11 1.46 -17.82
C SER A 6 -2.34 1.00 -16.59
N PRO A 7 -2.97 1.01 -15.40
CA PRO A 7 -2.36 0.46 -14.20
C PRO A 7 -1.90 -0.98 -14.43
N ARG A 8 -0.70 -1.32 -13.93
CA ARG A 8 -0.15 -2.68 -14.00
C ARG A 8 -0.46 -3.41 -12.69
N LEU A 9 -1.02 -4.61 -12.78
CA LEU A 9 -1.20 -5.52 -11.66
C LEU A 9 -0.24 -6.70 -11.82
N GLU A 10 0.57 -6.95 -10.80
CA GLU A 10 1.48 -8.07 -10.72
C GLU A 10 1.16 -8.92 -9.49
N TRP A 11 0.76 -10.15 -9.73
CA TRP A 11 0.56 -11.16 -8.70
C TRP A 11 1.82 -12.01 -8.57
N ARG A 12 2.24 -12.31 -7.34
CA ARG A 12 3.31 -13.25 -7.03
C ARG A 12 2.82 -14.32 -6.08
N ASP A 13 3.13 -15.58 -6.37
CA ASP A 13 2.78 -16.71 -5.50
C ASP A 13 3.50 -16.60 -4.14
N THR A 14 4.69 -16.00 -4.13
CA THR A 14 5.47 -15.69 -2.93
C THR A 14 6.26 -14.40 -3.14
N ALA A 15 6.29 -13.55 -2.15
CA ALA A 15 7.12 -12.35 -2.11
C ALA A 15 7.85 -12.26 -0.76
N GLY A 16 9.04 -11.69 -0.73
CA GLY A 16 9.73 -11.36 0.51
C GLY A 16 8.98 -10.25 1.24
N SER A 17 9.02 -9.07 0.66
CA SER A 17 8.20 -7.90 1.04
C SER A 17 7.68 -7.25 -0.22
N THR A 18 6.37 -7.11 -0.35
CA THR A 18 5.77 -6.49 -1.54
C THR A 18 6.25 -5.05 -1.74
N ASN A 19 6.50 -4.29 -0.66
CA ASN A 19 7.10 -2.97 -0.76
C ASN A 19 8.53 -3.04 -1.30
N ALA A 20 9.39 -3.88 -0.73
CA ALA A 20 10.78 -4.01 -1.18
C ALA A 20 10.87 -4.48 -2.63
N ASP A 21 10.02 -5.44 -3.01
CA ASP A 21 9.99 -5.98 -4.37
C ASP A 21 9.48 -4.93 -5.38
N LEU A 22 8.47 -4.15 -5.01
CA LEU A 22 7.96 -3.06 -5.86
C LEU A 22 8.97 -1.91 -5.99
N ILE A 23 9.70 -1.58 -4.92
CA ILE A 23 10.80 -0.60 -4.95
C ILE A 23 11.90 -1.07 -5.92
N ALA A 24 12.33 -2.33 -5.81
CA ALA A 24 13.33 -2.90 -6.71
C ALA A 24 12.88 -2.86 -8.17
N LEU A 25 11.61 -3.20 -8.42
CA LEU A 25 11.03 -3.16 -9.76
C LEU A 25 10.96 -1.73 -10.30
N ALA A 26 10.52 -0.76 -9.51
CA ALA A 26 10.44 0.65 -9.89
C ALA A 26 11.82 1.29 -10.12
N THR A 27 12.88 0.71 -9.55
CA THR A 27 14.26 1.15 -9.78
C THR A 27 14.82 0.59 -11.08
N SER A 28 14.42 -0.61 -11.48
CA SER A 28 14.94 -1.30 -12.68
C SER A 28 14.16 -0.99 -13.97
N GLU A 29 12.90 -0.58 -13.85
CA GLU A 29 12.05 -0.25 -15.01
C GLU A 29 11.11 0.93 -14.73
N ALA A 30 10.71 1.62 -15.81
CA ALA A 30 9.72 2.69 -15.71
C ALA A 30 8.32 2.08 -15.51
N LEU A 31 7.78 2.20 -14.30
CA LEU A 31 6.45 1.70 -13.97
C LEU A 31 5.40 2.80 -14.05
N PRO A 32 4.20 2.48 -14.58
CA PRO A 32 3.06 3.38 -14.51
C PRO A 32 2.68 3.75 -13.06
N ASN A 33 2.10 4.93 -12.88
CA ASN A 33 1.43 5.27 -11.63
C ASN A 33 0.32 4.27 -11.33
N PHE A 34 0.10 3.94 -10.06
CA PHE A 34 -0.82 2.89 -9.61
C PHE A 34 -0.43 1.46 -10.03
N THR A 35 0.83 1.19 -10.32
CA THR A 35 1.30 -0.19 -10.42
C THR A 35 1.11 -0.88 -9.07
N VAL A 36 0.51 -2.06 -9.10
CA VAL A 36 0.20 -2.87 -7.91
C VAL A 36 1.00 -4.17 -7.96
N LEU A 37 1.62 -4.53 -6.85
CA LEU A 37 2.22 -5.84 -6.62
C LEU A 37 1.56 -6.48 -5.42
N ALA A 38 1.06 -7.70 -5.57
CA ALA A 38 0.31 -8.39 -4.53
C ALA A 38 0.71 -9.86 -4.39
N THR A 39 0.56 -10.38 -3.17
CA THR A 39 0.76 -11.80 -2.82
C THR A 39 -0.10 -12.18 -1.61
N ASP A 40 -0.46 -13.43 -1.49
CA ASP A 40 -1.02 -14.01 -0.26
C ASP A 40 0.00 -14.77 0.59
N ASN A 41 1.27 -14.72 0.19
CA ASN A 41 2.39 -15.37 0.89
C ASN A 41 3.60 -14.44 0.98
N GLN A 42 3.59 -13.54 1.97
CA GLN A 42 4.69 -12.61 2.24
C GLN A 42 5.59 -13.18 3.35
N THR A 43 6.86 -13.42 3.03
CA THR A 43 7.79 -14.13 3.93
C THR A 43 8.67 -13.21 4.78
N GLN A 44 8.80 -11.94 4.38
CA GLN A 44 9.62 -10.92 5.07
C GLN A 44 8.82 -9.61 5.20
N GLY A 45 7.58 -9.73 5.68
CA GLY A 45 6.70 -8.59 5.85
C GLY A 45 7.23 -7.59 6.88
N ARG A 46 7.07 -6.30 6.60
CA ARG A 46 7.53 -5.20 7.44
C ARG A 46 6.38 -4.33 7.89
N GLY A 47 6.47 -3.87 9.12
CA GLY A 47 5.63 -2.82 9.68
C GLY A 47 6.44 -1.57 9.98
N ARG A 48 5.80 -0.58 10.58
CA ARG A 48 6.48 0.65 11.05
C ARG A 48 7.44 0.33 12.20
N LEU A 49 8.48 1.18 12.35
CA LEU A 49 9.46 1.09 13.44
C LEU A 49 10.15 -0.28 13.50
N ASP A 50 10.54 -0.80 12.33
CA ASP A 50 11.24 -2.08 12.16
C ASP A 50 10.49 -3.31 12.71
N ARG A 51 9.17 -3.19 12.89
CA ARG A 51 8.34 -4.33 13.28
C ARG A 51 8.24 -5.31 12.13
N VAL A 52 8.22 -6.58 12.47
CA VAL A 52 8.01 -7.67 11.51
C VAL A 52 6.50 -7.93 11.39
N TRP A 53 6.04 -8.09 10.16
CA TRP A 53 4.66 -8.50 9.88
C TRP A 53 4.67 -9.95 9.42
N VAL A 54 4.06 -10.84 10.19
CA VAL A 54 4.01 -12.28 9.89
C VAL A 54 2.58 -12.73 9.75
N THR A 55 2.29 -13.39 8.63
CA THR A 55 1.00 -14.05 8.40
C THR A 55 1.24 -15.41 7.76
N PRO A 56 0.45 -16.44 8.13
CA PRO A 56 0.52 -17.72 7.44
C PRO A 56 0.13 -17.57 5.96
N PRO A 57 0.74 -18.36 5.04
CA PRO A 57 0.38 -18.33 3.62
C PRO A 57 -1.13 -18.53 3.39
N GLY A 58 -1.71 -17.77 2.46
CA GLY A 58 -3.12 -17.83 2.11
C GLY A 58 -4.09 -17.26 3.16
N ARG A 59 -3.58 -16.61 4.23
CA ARG A 59 -4.42 -16.07 5.32
C ARG A 59 -4.51 -14.55 5.35
N ALA A 60 -3.67 -13.89 4.60
CA ALA A 60 -3.70 -12.43 4.44
C ALA A 60 -3.22 -12.06 3.04
N LEU A 61 -3.64 -10.89 2.60
CA LEU A 61 -3.24 -10.30 1.35
C LEU A 61 -2.25 -9.17 1.65
N ALA A 62 -1.05 -9.25 1.07
CA ALA A 62 -0.09 -8.16 1.05
C ALA A 62 -0.18 -7.45 -0.31
N ILE A 63 -0.40 -6.15 -0.28
CA ILE A 63 -0.56 -5.32 -1.48
C ILE A 63 0.34 -4.11 -1.34
N SER A 64 1.16 -3.84 -2.35
CA SER A 64 1.89 -2.59 -2.50
C SER A 64 1.46 -1.85 -3.76
N VAL A 65 1.32 -0.54 -3.64
CA VAL A 65 0.88 0.34 -4.73
C VAL A 65 1.92 1.44 -4.92
N LEU A 66 2.41 1.59 -6.15
CA LEU A 66 3.28 2.69 -6.53
C LEU A 66 2.45 3.95 -6.78
N LEU A 67 2.73 5.01 -6.03
CA LEU A 67 2.07 6.30 -6.19
C LEU A 67 3.06 7.35 -6.68
N ARG A 68 2.65 8.16 -7.65
CA ARG A 68 3.38 9.32 -8.16
C ARG A 68 2.49 10.56 -8.06
N PRO A 69 2.25 11.07 -6.85
CA PRO A 69 1.38 12.22 -6.67
C PRO A 69 2.00 13.47 -7.32
N GLN A 70 1.19 14.22 -8.03
CA GLN A 70 1.57 15.53 -8.60
C GLN A 70 1.43 16.59 -7.51
N LEU A 71 2.50 16.86 -6.80
CA LEU A 71 2.52 17.83 -5.70
C LEU A 71 3.36 19.04 -6.08
N SER A 72 2.91 20.24 -5.68
CA SER A 72 3.73 21.44 -5.77
C SER A 72 4.88 21.38 -4.75
N ALA A 73 6.01 22.00 -5.05
CA ALA A 73 7.21 21.99 -4.21
C ALA A 73 6.96 22.48 -2.76
N SER A 74 5.95 23.34 -2.55
CA SER A 74 5.59 23.89 -1.23
C SER A 74 4.67 22.98 -0.40
N GLN A 75 4.08 21.93 -1.01
CA GLN A 75 3.09 21.07 -0.35
C GLN A 75 3.58 19.62 -0.16
N SER A 76 4.78 19.28 -0.66
CA SER A 76 5.17 17.91 -0.90
C SER A 76 5.29 17.03 0.34
N MET A 77 5.98 17.47 1.38
CA MET A 77 6.25 16.61 2.54
C MET A 77 5.03 16.46 3.46
N GLU A 78 4.29 17.55 3.70
CA GLU A 78 3.10 17.52 4.53
C GLU A 78 1.99 16.69 3.87
N ALA A 79 1.77 16.88 2.57
CA ALA A 79 0.77 16.12 1.81
C ALA A 79 1.09 14.62 1.77
N LEU A 80 2.35 14.21 1.64
CA LEU A 80 2.76 12.82 1.67
C LEU A 80 2.46 12.14 3.01
N GLY A 81 2.46 12.89 4.11
CA GLY A 81 2.10 12.37 5.43
C GLY A 81 0.66 11.88 5.56
N TRP A 82 -0.25 12.34 4.69
CA TRP A 82 -1.65 11.89 4.65
C TRP A 82 -1.87 10.57 3.92
N ILE A 83 -0.90 10.12 3.13
CA ILE A 83 -1.05 8.90 2.29
C ILE A 83 -1.39 7.66 3.11
N PRO A 84 -0.75 7.34 4.25
CA PRO A 84 -1.11 6.17 5.03
C PRO A 84 -2.55 6.20 5.54
N LEU A 85 -3.04 7.38 5.93
CA LEU A 85 -4.41 7.56 6.41
C LEU A 85 -5.43 7.41 5.28
N LEU A 86 -5.17 7.99 4.12
CA LEU A 86 -6.02 7.86 2.93
C LEU A 86 -6.06 6.42 2.43
N ALA A 87 -4.92 5.72 2.44
CA ALA A 87 -4.87 4.30 2.12
C ALA A 87 -5.66 3.45 3.12
N GLY A 88 -5.54 3.75 4.41
CA GLY A 88 -6.35 3.10 5.45
C GLY A 88 -7.85 3.34 5.24
N LEU A 89 -8.26 4.55 4.89
CA LEU A 89 -9.65 4.87 4.58
C LEU A 89 -10.15 4.09 3.35
N ALA A 90 -9.37 4.03 2.29
CA ALA A 90 -9.73 3.26 1.10
C ALA A 90 -9.90 1.76 1.39
N VAL A 91 -9.05 1.19 2.25
CA VAL A 91 -9.19 -0.20 2.71
C VAL A 91 -10.46 -0.37 3.56
N ALA A 92 -10.73 0.56 4.48
CA ALA A 92 -11.94 0.50 5.30
C ALA A 92 -13.22 0.56 4.45
N GLU A 93 -13.29 1.47 3.47
CA GLU A 93 -14.42 1.57 2.55
C GLU A 93 -14.60 0.29 1.72
N ALA A 94 -13.51 -0.28 1.21
CA ALA A 94 -13.56 -1.55 0.47
C ALA A 94 -14.05 -2.72 1.32
N LEU A 95 -13.66 -2.78 2.60
CA LEU A 95 -14.13 -3.80 3.52
C LEU A 95 -15.60 -3.63 3.87
N ASP A 96 -16.07 -2.39 4.08
CA ASP A 96 -17.48 -2.09 4.34
C ASP A 96 -18.35 -2.50 3.14
N GLU A 97 -17.91 -2.22 1.92
CA GLU A 97 -18.59 -2.64 0.69
C GLU A 97 -18.69 -4.17 0.58
N LEU A 98 -17.59 -4.89 0.86
CA LEU A 98 -17.54 -6.34 0.80
C LEU A 98 -18.44 -7.01 1.85
N PHE A 99 -18.49 -6.49 3.05
CA PHE A 99 -19.22 -7.08 4.17
C PHE A 99 -20.62 -6.49 4.38
N ARG A 100 -21.04 -5.55 3.54
CA ARG A 100 -22.40 -4.94 3.53
C ARG A 100 -22.83 -4.34 4.88
N GLY A 101 -21.91 -3.70 5.59
CA GLY A 101 -22.17 -3.08 6.88
C GLY A 101 -21.84 -1.60 6.87
N ASP A 102 -22.79 -0.75 7.28
CA ASP A 102 -22.51 0.67 7.51
C ASP A 102 -21.59 0.84 8.72
N GLY A 103 -20.37 1.34 8.47
CA GLY A 103 -19.42 1.65 9.52
C GLY A 103 -18.81 0.44 10.23
N TYR A 104 -18.73 -0.70 9.55
CA TYR A 104 -18.14 -1.92 10.09
C TYR A 104 -16.63 -1.81 10.28
N ALA A 105 -15.94 -1.21 9.33
CA ALA A 105 -14.51 -0.95 9.39
C ALA A 105 -14.24 0.48 9.88
N SER A 106 -13.20 0.66 10.66
CA SER A 106 -12.75 1.95 11.15
C SER A 106 -11.27 2.14 10.96
N VAL A 107 -10.85 3.39 10.79
CA VAL A 107 -9.43 3.74 10.69
C VAL A 107 -8.94 4.20 12.04
N LYS A 108 -7.89 3.54 12.53
CA LYS A 108 -7.14 3.98 13.71
C LYS A 108 -5.89 4.72 13.24
N TRP A 109 -5.86 6.01 13.55
CA TRP A 109 -4.69 6.83 13.23
C TRP A 109 -3.38 6.20 13.78
N PRO A 110 -2.25 6.24 13.07
CA PRO A 110 -2.10 6.87 11.75
C PRO A 110 -2.28 5.93 10.55
N ASN A 111 -2.36 4.60 10.72
CA ASN A 111 -2.21 3.67 9.61
C ASN A 111 -2.88 2.31 9.77
N ASP A 112 -3.75 2.14 10.74
CA ASP A 112 -4.39 0.85 11.02
C ASP A 112 -5.87 0.86 10.62
N VAL A 113 -6.35 -0.28 10.13
CA VAL A 113 -7.77 -0.52 9.90
C VAL A 113 -8.26 -1.58 10.88
N LEU A 114 -9.37 -1.30 11.53
CA LEU A 114 -9.97 -2.15 12.55
C LEU A 114 -11.37 -2.61 12.12
N ILE A 115 -11.72 -3.82 12.51
CA ILE A 115 -13.09 -4.35 12.48
C ILE A 115 -13.40 -4.88 13.86
N GLY A 116 -14.50 -4.40 14.48
CA GLY A 116 -14.87 -4.80 15.84
C GLY A 116 -13.76 -4.54 16.88
N GLY A 117 -12.96 -3.50 16.70
CA GLY A 117 -11.81 -3.16 17.55
C GLY A 117 -10.56 -4.00 17.30
N LEU A 118 -10.59 -4.97 16.40
CA LEU A 118 -9.45 -5.82 16.04
C LEU A 118 -8.77 -5.31 14.78
N LYS A 119 -7.44 -5.25 14.81
CA LYS A 119 -6.64 -4.83 13.65
C LYS A 119 -6.70 -5.88 12.53
N VAL A 120 -7.22 -5.48 11.38
CA VAL A 120 -7.32 -6.33 10.18
C VAL A 120 -6.38 -5.88 9.06
N SER A 121 -5.89 -4.64 9.09
CA SER A 121 -4.92 -4.14 8.13
C SER A 121 -4.01 -3.09 8.76
N GLY A 122 -2.81 -2.99 8.24
CA GLY A 122 -1.88 -1.90 8.51
C GLY A 122 -1.27 -1.40 7.21
N VAL A 123 -0.95 -0.13 7.15
CA VAL A 123 -0.35 0.53 5.99
C VAL A 123 1.06 0.98 6.32
N LEU A 124 2.01 0.64 5.45
CA LEU A 124 3.38 1.13 5.49
C LEU A 124 3.67 1.88 4.20
N SER A 125 3.91 3.19 4.30
CA SER A 125 4.33 4.01 3.18
C SER A 125 5.84 4.25 3.25
N GLU A 126 6.51 4.08 2.12
CA GLU A 126 7.95 4.31 1.98
C GLU A 126 8.18 5.28 0.81
N LEU A 127 9.05 6.25 1.03
CA LEU A 127 9.42 7.21 -0.01
C LEU A 127 10.54 6.60 -0.87
N LEU A 128 10.30 6.56 -2.19
CA LEU A 128 11.33 6.19 -3.14
C LEU A 128 12.32 7.35 -3.31
N PRO A 129 13.63 7.07 -3.39
CA PRO A 129 14.58 8.09 -3.80
C PRO A 129 14.23 8.58 -5.20
N ASP A 130 14.28 9.89 -5.38
CA ASP A 130 14.00 10.52 -6.67
C ASP A 130 15.07 10.06 -7.67
N SER A 131 14.65 9.36 -8.72
CA SER A 131 15.56 8.91 -9.80
C SER A 131 15.84 10.00 -10.83
N SER A 132 15.62 11.27 -10.44
CA SER A 132 15.98 12.43 -11.28
C SER A 132 17.44 12.82 -11.04
N ASN A 133 18.37 12.15 -11.70
CA ASN A 133 19.69 12.66 -12.10
C ASN A 133 20.01 12.17 -13.49
#